data_5a141aa26c9fdd6d23a39369acd31f6d
#
_entry.id   5a141aa26c9fdd6d23a39369acd31f6d
#
_cell.length_a   1.000
_cell.length_b   1.000
_cell.length_c   1.000
_cell.angle_alpha   90.00
_cell.angle_beta   90.00
_cell.angle_gamma   90.00
#
_symmetry.space_group_name_H-M   'P 1'
#
loop_
_entity.id
_entity.type
_entity.pdbx_description
1 polymer ?
#
loop_
_entity_poly.entity_id
_entity_poly.type
_entity_poly.pdbx_seq_one_letter_code
_entity_poly.pdbx_strand_id
1 'polypeptide(L)'
;KNKDLDLVFETVAGETRTDFDLTNNILTYTGSCNDKEGNRINISKIDPVDVMVFVLINGQKIDNGTKIQVKFADPLKNITLKKDAKFETTDKKNPADKLQLNSAINLVSIAGEKVIENGTMDATIAGYYNAQAAKFEVSEEDAAKGASVNATTGEFTWQNDGVALTANKTINVKVTVTYTWGVAVGTIPVTVKSNL
;
A
#
# COMPACT_ATOMS: atom_id res chain seq x y z
N LYS A 1 18.44 46.68 -8.25
CA LYS A 1 18.82 45.55 -7.37
C LYS A 1 17.62 44.64 -7.29
N ASN A 2 17.75 43.38 -7.77
CA ASN A 2 16.73 42.35 -7.48
C ASN A 2 16.68 42.18 -5.95
N LYS A 3 15.48 42.24 -5.40
CA LYS A 3 15.26 41.89 -4.01
C LYS A 3 15.22 40.37 -3.95
N ASP A 4 16.03 39.78 -3.09
CA ASP A 4 15.94 38.35 -2.84
C ASP A 4 14.61 38.07 -2.14
N LEU A 5 13.73 37.36 -2.85
CA LEU A 5 12.44 36.90 -2.35
C LEU A 5 12.59 35.43 -1.95
N ASP A 6 12.22 35.11 -0.74
CA ASP A 6 12.29 33.75 -0.21
C ASP A 6 11.05 33.40 0.62
N LEU A 7 10.86 32.13 0.91
CA LEU A 7 9.81 31.64 1.80
C LEU A 7 10.46 30.90 2.97
N VAL A 8 9.90 31.11 4.16
CA VAL A 8 10.23 30.30 5.33
C VAL A 8 8.98 29.65 5.89
N PHE A 9 9.12 28.38 6.29
CA PHE A 9 8.08 27.60 6.91
C PHE A 9 8.41 27.39 8.39
N GLU A 10 7.44 27.59 9.26
CA GLU A 10 7.59 27.42 10.71
C GLU A 10 6.40 26.64 11.26
N THR A 11 6.58 25.98 12.38
CA THR A 11 5.49 25.35 13.11
C THR A 11 4.54 26.42 13.67
N VAL A 12 3.26 26.12 13.75
CA VAL A 12 2.26 27.02 14.36
C VAL A 12 2.56 27.15 15.85
N ALA A 13 2.42 28.38 16.39
CA ALA A 13 2.61 28.63 17.82
C ALA A 13 1.65 27.76 18.64
N GLY A 14 2.19 27.04 19.63
CA GLY A 14 1.42 26.11 20.48
C GLY A 14 1.27 24.71 19.89
N GLU A 15 1.93 24.38 18.79
CA GLU A 15 1.98 23.01 18.30
C GLU A 15 2.64 22.07 19.33
N THR A 16 1.94 20.99 19.64
CA THR A 16 2.37 20.00 20.66
C THR A 16 2.68 18.62 20.06
N ARG A 17 2.48 18.45 18.76
CA ARG A 17 2.78 17.19 18.08
C ARG A 17 4.29 16.98 18.00
N THR A 18 4.71 15.73 18.22
CA THR A 18 6.11 15.30 18.18
C THR A 18 6.39 14.29 17.08
N ASP A 19 5.39 14.01 16.25
CA ASP A 19 5.43 13.00 15.19
C ASP A 19 5.85 13.59 13.84
N PHE A 20 6.31 14.83 13.82
CA PHE A 20 6.93 15.44 12.64
C PHE A 20 8.07 16.40 13.04
N ASP A 21 8.95 16.67 12.08
CA ASP A 21 10.01 17.67 12.17
C ASP A 21 9.89 18.63 10.97
N LEU A 22 10.14 19.92 11.22
CA LEU A 22 10.19 20.96 10.19
C LEU A 22 11.53 21.67 10.29
N THR A 23 12.49 21.25 9.46
CA THR A 23 13.86 21.77 9.45
C THR A 23 14.23 22.19 8.02
N ASN A 24 14.79 23.39 7.86
CA ASN A 24 15.22 23.94 6.56
C ASN A 24 14.10 23.92 5.49
N ASN A 25 12.89 24.27 5.85
CA ASN A 25 11.69 24.22 4.99
C ASN A 25 11.31 22.79 4.52
N ILE A 26 11.83 21.75 5.14
CA ILE A 26 11.48 20.37 4.87
C ILE A 26 10.64 19.83 6.03
N LEU A 27 9.40 19.44 5.74
CA LEU A 27 8.53 18.76 6.68
C LEU A 27 8.72 17.26 6.55
N THR A 28 9.17 16.62 7.63
CA THR A 28 9.41 15.18 7.71
C THR A 28 8.47 14.56 8.75
N TYR A 29 7.73 13.50 8.36
CA TYR A 29 6.97 12.71 9.31
C TYR A 29 7.90 11.73 10.03
N THR A 30 7.93 11.79 11.37
CA THR A 30 8.80 10.97 12.23
C THR A 30 8.02 9.98 13.09
N GLY A 31 6.70 10.01 13.02
CA GLY A 31 5.81 9.18 13.80
C GLY A 31 5.61 7.76 13.24
N SER A 32 4.81 6.98 13.93
CA SER A 32 4.41 5.63 13.52
C SER A 32 3.14 5.68 12.66
N CYS A 33 3.11 4.89 11.58
CA CYS A 33 1.90 4.67 10.80
C CYS A 33 1.08 3.50 11.37
N ASN A 34 0.66 3.61 12.64
CA ASN A 34 -0.24 2.67 13.30
C ASN A 34 -1.41 3.44 13.92
N ASP A 35 -2.58 2.81 14.01
CA ASP A 35 -3.70 3.32 14.78
C ASP A 35 -3.50 3.09 16.29
N LYS A 36 -4.51 3.48 17.09
CA LYS A 36 -4.46 3.34 18.56
C LYS A 36 -4.45 1.88 19.02
N GLU A 37 -4.96 0.99 18.21
CA GLU A 37 -4.99 -0.47 18.43
C GLU A 37 -3.70 -1.15 17.95
N GLY A 38 -2.75 -0.39 17.35
CA GLY A 38 -1.48 -0.89 16.84
C GLY A 38 -1.54 -1.47 15.42
N ASN A 39 -2.69 -1.37 14.73
CA ASN A 39 -2.81 -1.85 13.35
C ASN A 39 -2.14 -0.87 12.39
N ARG A 40 -1.52 -1.43 11.34
CA ARG A 40 -0.87 -0.62 10.30
C ARG A 40 -1.90 0.19 9.51
N ILE A 41 -1.68 1.49 9.43
CA ILE A 41 -2.46 2.42 8.60
C ILE A 41 -1.56 3.12 7.58
N ASN A 42 -2.16 3.70 6.56
CA ASN A 42 -1.45 4.49 5.57
C ASN A 42 -1.21 5.91 6.09
N ILE A 43 -0.07 6.51 5.70
CA ILE A 43 0.30 7.88 6.13
C ILE A 43 -0.76 8.92 5.74
N SER A 44 -1.51 8.68 4.68
CA SER A 44 -2.64 9.53 4.27
C SER A 44 -3.79 9.58 5.29
N LYS A 45 -3.78 8.69 6.30
CA LYS A 45 -4.75 8.65 7.41
C LYS A 45 -4.27 9.40 8.66
N ILE A 46 -3.01 9.85 8.67
CA ILE A 46 -2.46 10.68 9.74
C ILE A 46 -3.05 12.10 9.62
N ASP A 47 -3.33 12.71 10.76
CA ASP A 47 -3.86 14.06 10.80
C ASP A 47 -2.92 15.04 10.10
N PRO A 48 -3.46 15.99 9.32
CA PRO A 48 -2.65 17.01 8.67
C PRO A 48 -1.86 17.86 9.67
N VAL A 49 -0.75 18.41 9.22
CA VAL A 49 0.08 19.34 10.01
C VAL A 49 -0.20 20.77 9.57
N ASP A 50 -0.45 21.65 10.52
CA ASP A 50 -0.58 23.08 10.29
C ASP A 50 0.81 23.73 10.30
N VAL A 51 1.12 24.51 9.27
CA VAL A 51 2.41 25.19 9.08
C VAL A 51 2.16 26.66 8.77
N MET A 52 2.97 27.56 9.35
CA MET A 52 2.99 28.98 8.98
C MET A 52 3.99 29.20 7.85
N VAL A 53 3.57 29.94 6.84
CA VAL A 53 4.41 30.36 5.70
C VAL A 53 4.59 31.87 5.75
N PHE A 54 5.84 32.31 5.74
CA PHE A 54 6.18 33.74 5.72
C PHE A 54 6.94 34.05 4.44
N VAL A 55 6.68 35.24 3.89
CA VAL A 55 7.48 35.81 2.82
C VAL A 55 8.63 36.61 3.43
N LEU A 56 9.84 36.37 2.91
CA LEU A 56 11.02 37.14 3.29
C LEU A 56 11.49 38.04 2.13
N ILE A 57 11.89 39.25 2.47
CA ILE A 57 12.63 40.13 1.55
C ILE A 57 13.96 40.48 2.22
N ASN A 58 15.06 40.14 1.55
CA ASN A 58 16.42 40.28 2.11
C ASN A 58 16.55 39.65 3.50
N GLY A 59 15.96 38.46 3.70
CA GLY A 59 16.00 37.71 4.97
C GLY A 59 15.08 38.21 6.09
N GLN A 60 14.24 39.22 5.84
CA GLN A 60 13.30 39.75 6.86
C GLN A 60 11.86 39.36 6.49
N LYS A 61 11.10 38.86 7.48
CA LYS A 61 9.66 38.63 7.32
C LYS A 61 8.94 39.94 7.06
N ILE A 62 8.10 39.97 6.04
CA ILE A 62 7.36 41.16 5.62
C ILE A 62 5.86 41.09 5.88
N ASP A 63 5.38 39.98 6.39
CA ASP A 63 3.96 39.73 6.68
C ASP A 63 3.80 38.96 8.01
N ASN A 64 2.53 38.78 8.40
CA ASN A 64 2.18 38.04 9.61
C ASN A 64 2.13 36.50 9.36
N GLY A 65 2.52 36.08 8.18
CA GLY A 65 2.46 34.69 7.74
C GLY A 65 1.05 34.22 7.39
N THR A 66 1.00 33.17 6.61
CA THR A 66 -0.23 32.47 6.22
C THR A 66 -0.20 31.06 6.77
N LYS A 67 -1.23 30.67 7.50
CA LYS A 67 -1.38 29.28 7.95
C LYS A 67 -1.84 28.41 6.80
N ILE A 68 -1.14 27.32 6.55
CA ILE A 68 -1.50 26.29 5.60
C ILE A 68 -1.57 24.93 6.29
N GLN A 69 -2.37 24.03 5.71
CA GLN A 69 -2.48 22.66 6.18
C GLN A 69 -1.77 21.72 5.21
N VAL A 70 -0.78 20.98 5.69
CA VAL A 70 -0.04 19.98 4.92
C VAL A 70 -0.63 18.61 5.20
N LYS A 71 -1.10 17.93 4.14
CA LYS A 71 -1.60 16.56 4.17
C LYS A 71 -0.56 15.60 3.62
N PHE A 72 -0.45 14.46 4.26
CA PHE A 72 0.39 13.37 3.76
C PHE A 72 -0.33 12.57 2.67
N ALA A 73 0.42 12.06 1.72
CA ALA A 73 -0.07 11.18 0.66
C ALA A 73 0.65 9.84 0.71
N ASP A 74 -0.07 8.75 0.40
CA ASP A 74 0.54 7.44 0.30
C ASP A 74 1.49 7.39 -0.91
N PRO A 75 2.78 7.08 -0.72
CA PRO A 75 3.73 7.07 -1.82
C PRO A 75 3.57 5.89 -2.77
N LEU A 76 2.95 4.79 -2.31
CA LEU A 76 2.65 3.63 -3.13
C LEU A 76 1.16 3.54 -3.42
N LYS A 77 0.82 3.18 -4.66
CA LYS A 77 -0.56 2.92 -5.09
C LYS A 77 -1.02 1.54 -4.61
N ASN A 78 -2.29 1.24 -4.82
CA ASN A 78 -2.79 -0.12 -4.60
C ASN A 78 -2.16 -1.11 -5.58
N ILE A 79 -2.07 -2.37 -5.14
CA ILE A 79 -1.60 -3.46 -5.97
C ILE A 79 -2.63 -3.70 -7.09
N THR A 80 -2.13 -3.81 -8.31
CA THR A 80 -2.92 -4.12 -9.51
C THR A 80 -2.46 -5.44 -10.12
N LEU A 81 -3.28 -6.01 -10.98
CA LEU A 81 -2.92 -7.18 -11.76
C LEU A 81 -2.40 -6.76 -13.14
N LYS A 82 -1.52 -7.56 -13.73
CA LYS A 82 -1.17 -7.41 -15.13
C LYS A 82 -2.41 -7.57 -16.00
N LYS A 83 -2.40 -6.91 -17.16
CA LYS A 83 -3.49 -7.01 -18.13
C LYS A 83 -3.74 -8.48 -18.50
N ASP A 84 -5.01 -8.84 -18.58
CA ASP A 84 -5.49 -10.18 -18.98
C ASP A 84 -5.07 -11.33 -18.04
N ALA A 85 -4.61 -11.04 -16.81
CA ALA A 85 -4.36 -12.09 -15.82
C ALA A 85 -5.66 -12.81 -15.47
N LYS A 86 -5.67 -14.14 -15.67
CA LYS A 86 -6.77 -15.02 -15.30
C LYS A 86 -6.24 -16.19 -14.50
N PHE A 87 -6.90 -16.48 -13.39
CA PHE A 87 -6.60 -17.63 -12.56
C PHE A 87 -7.85 -18.50 -12.47
N GLU A 88 -7.74 -19.69 -13.04
CA GLU A 88 -8.83 -20.65 -13.08
C GLU A 88 -8.31 -22.01 -12.64
N THR A 89 -9.07 -22.71 -11.84
CA THR A 89 -8.87 -24.12 -11.50
C THR A 89 -10.22 -24.83 -11.53
N THR A 90 -10.19 -26.15 -11.41
CA THR A 90 -11.39 -26.98 -11.44
C THR A 90 -11.68 -27.53 -10.04
N ASP A 91 -12.95 -27.64 -9.69
CA ASP A 91 -13.39 -28.26 -8.45
C ASP A 91 -13.03 -29.75 -8.44
N LYS A 92 -12.04 -30.14 -7.64
CA LYS A 92 -11.54 -31.52 -7.51
C LYS A 92 -11.30 -31.85 -6.04
N LYS A 93 -11.52 -33.11 -5.70
CA LYS A 93 -11.21 -33.65 -4.36
C LYS A 93 -9.70 -33.73 -4.13
N ASN A 94 -8.92 -34.00 -5.17
CA ASN A 94 -7.46 -34.04 -5.11
C ASN A 94 -6.90 -32.86 -5.94
N PRO A 95 -6.25 -31.88 -5.31
CA PRO A 95 -5.71 -30.72 -6.02
C PRO A 95 -4.59 -31.19 -6.94
N ALA A 96 -4.73 -30.92 -8.23
CA ALA A 96 -3.67 -31.16 -9.22
C ALA A 96 -3.02 -29.84 -9.68
N ASP A 97 -3.77 -28.74 -9.60
CA ASP A 97 -3.37 -27.48 -10.19
C ASP A 97 -2.88 -26.50 -9.10
N LYS A 98 -1.66 -26.00 -9.29
CA LYS A 98 -1.05 -24.96 -8.48
C LYS A 98 -0.99 -23.68 -9.29
N LEU A 99 -1.73 -22.67 -8.86
CA LEU A 99 -1.74 -21.37 -9.53
C LEU A 99 -0.74 -20.43 -8.88
N GLN A 100 0.16 -19.84 -9.68
CA GLN A 100 1.20 -18.91 -9.20
C GLN A 100 0.68 -17.47 -9.29
N LEU A 101 -0.02 -17.01 -8.24
CA LEU A 101 -0.67 -15.71 -8.22
C LEU A 101 0.34 -14.56 -8.20
N ASN A 102 1.49 -14.76 -7.56
CA ASN A 102 2.53 -13.74 -7.46
C ASN A 102 2.96 -13.21 -8.84
N SER A 103 2.99 -14.06 -9.87
CA SER A 103 3.46 -13.69 -11.23
C SER A 103 2.60 -12.63 -11.94
N ALA A 104 1.49 -12.22 -11.36
CA ALA A 104 0.56 -11.27 -11.98
C ALA A 104 0.46 -9.92 -11.27
N ILE A 105 1.06 -9.76 -10.10
CA ILE A 105 0.92 -8.52 -9.33
C ILE A 105 1.87 -7.42 -9.81
N ASN A 106 1.37 -6.19 -9.78
CA ASN A 106 2.13 -4.98 -10.03
C ASN A 106 1.91 -3.99 -8.89
N LEU A 107 2.97 -3.30 -8.48
CA LEU A 107 2.93 -2.21 -7.51
C LEU A 107 3.74 -1.03 -8.04
N VAL A 108 3.13 0.14 -8.11
CA VAL A 108 3.75 1.36 -8.64
C VAL A 108 3.69 2.47 -7.59
N SER A 109 4.72 3.30 -7.55
CA SER A 109 4.71 4.53 -6.75
C SER A 109 3.81 5.60 -7.39
N ILE A 110 3.50 6.66 -6.64
CA ILE A 110 2.79 7.83 -7.18
C ILE A 110 3.60 8.53 -8.27
N ALA A 111 4.94 8.41 -8.23
CA ALA A 111 5.85 8.92 -9.26
C ALA A 111 5.93 8.02 -10.51
N GLY A 112 5.29 6.85 -10.49
CA GLY A 112 5.28 5.92 -11.62
C GLY A 112 6.41 4.88 -11.62
N GLU A 113 7.20 4.82 -10.55
CA GLU A 113 8.27 3.81 -10.41
C GLU A 113 7.66 2.42 -10.15
N LYS A 114 8.21 1.41 -10.81
CA LYS A 114 7.74 0.02 -10.71
C LYS A 114 8.40 -0.68 -9.53
N VAL A 115 7.74 -0.69 -8.39
CA VAL A 115 8.22 -1.38 -7.17
C VAL A 115 8.12 -2.90 -7.32
N ILE A 116 7.00 -3.36 -7.91
CA ILE A 116 6.82 -4.75 -8.34
C ILE A 116 6.26 -4.74 -9.76
N GLU A 117 6.87 -5.50 -10.65
CA GLU A 117 6.39 -5.72 -12.00
C GLU A 117 6.28 -7.22 -12.29
N ASN A 118 5.06 -7.70 -12.62
CA ASN A 118 4.76 -9.10 -12.87
C ASN A 118 5.33 -10.04 -11.79
N GLY A 119 5.13 -9.66 -10.52
CA GLY A 119 5.57 -10.41 -9.36
C GLY A 119 7.04 -10.29 -8.99
N THR A 120 7.83 -9.62 -9.82
CA THR A 120 9.26 -9.38 -9.53
C THR A 120 9.43 -8.04 -8.85
N MET A 121 10.03 -8.02 -7.67
CA MET A 121 10.32 -6.82 -6.92
C MET A 121 11.66 -6.22 -7.38
N ASP A 122 11.67 -4.94 -7.71
CA ASP A 122 12.91 -4.18 -7.90
C ASP A 122 13.51 -3.84 -6.53
N ALA A 123 14.63 -4.46 -6.20
CA ALA A 123 15.25 -4.32 -4.88
C ALA A 123 15.69 -2.88 -4.57
N THR A 124 16.09 -2.11 -5.59
CA THR A 124 16.54 -0.71 -5.40
C THR A 124 15.35 0.18 -5.09
N ILE A 125 14.30 0.11 -5.93
CA ILE A 125 13.08 0.93 -5.74
C ILE A 125 12.36 0.52 -4.46
N ALA A 126 12.20 -0.79 -4.21
CA ALA A 126 11.60 -1.30 -2.98
C ALA A 126 12.37 -0.84 -1.73
N GLY A 127 13.69 -0.74 -1.81
CA GLY A 127 14.55 -0.24 -0.73
C GLY A 127 14.24 1.20 -0.30
N TYR A 128 13.89 2.10 -1.23
CA TYR A 128 13.49 3.47 -0.91
C TYR A 128 12.23 3.55 -0.04
N TYR A 129 11.32 2.60 -0.23
CA TYR A 129 10.07 2.53 0.53
C TYR A 129 10.15 1.56 1.71
N ASN A 130 11.25 0.82 1.85
CA ASN A 130 11.36 -0.34 2.74
C ASN A 130 10.18 -1.31 2.53
N ALA A 131 9.83 -1.54 1.26
CA ALA A 131 8.72 -2.41 0.88
C ALA A 131 9.09 -3.88 1.14
N GLN A 132 8.20 -4.57 1.85
CA GLN A 132 8.36 -5.98 2.16
C GLN A 132 7.83 -6.85 1.01
N ALA A 133 8.22 -8.13 0.99
CA ALA A 133 7.66 -9.09 0.05
C ALA A 133 6.11 -9.16 0.16
N ALA A 134 5.46 -9.40 -0.96
CA ALA A 134 4.01 -9.57 -1.00
C ALA A 134 3.57 -10.73 -0.11
N LYS A 135 2.45 -10.54 0.61
CA LYS A 135 1.77 -11.57 1.39
C LYS A 135 0.39 -11.83 0.82
N PHE A 136 0.01 -13.10 0.81
CA PHE A 136 -1.23 -13.60 0.23
C PHE A 136 -2.09 -14.26 1.30
N GLU A 137 -3.41 -14.03 1.23
CA GLU A 137 -4.36 -14.49 2.23
C GLU A 137 -5.71 -14.80 1.58
N VAL A 138 -6.33 -15.91 1.98
CA VAL A 138 -7.73 -16.23 1.69
C VAL A 138 -8.57 -16.01 2.95
N SER A 139 -9.87 -15.74 2.79
CA SER A 139 -10.78 -15.63 3.92
C SER A 139 -10.91 -16.97 4.65
N GLU A 140 -11.25 -16.91 5.94
CA GLU A 140 -11.53 -18.13 6.74
C GLU A 140 -12.68 -18.94 6.12
N GLU A 141 -13.70 -18.25 5.59
CA GLU A 141 -14.82 -18.89 4.91
C GLU A 141 -14.38 -19.68 3.67
N ASP A 142 -13.49 -19.10 2.84
CA ASP A 142 -13.00 -19.76 1.64
C ASP A 142 -12.00 -20.87 1.98
N ALA A 143 -11.19 -20.70 3.02
CA ALA A 143 -10.29 -21.72 3.52
C ALA A 143 -11.07 -22.95 4.03
N ALA A 144 -12.17 -22.73 4.76
CA ALA A 144 -13.05 -23.82 5.24
C ALA A 144 -13.70 -24.62 4.09
N LYS A 145 -13.82 -24.02 2.89
CA LYS A 145 -14.35 -24.66 1.68
C LYS A 145 -13.29 -25.30 0.78
N GLY A 146 -12.02 -25.18 1.17
CA GLY A 146 -10.91 -25.84 0.49
C GLY A 146 -9.96 -24.93 -0.29
N ALA A 147 -10.11 -23.60 -0.20
CA ALA A 147 -9.12 -22.68 -0.73
C ALA A 147 -7.87 -22.64 0.16
N SER A 148 -6.69 -22.70 -0.43
CA SER A 148 -5.43 -22.50 0.28
C SER A 148 -4.48 -21.65 -0.55
N VAL A 149 -3.74 -20.77 0.10
CA VAL A 149 -2.68 -19.98 -0.53
C VAL A 149 -1.43 -19.99 0.36
N ASN A 150 -0.28 -20.21 -0.26
CA ASN A 150 0.99 -20.00 0.43
C ASN A 150 1.19 -18.49 0.62
N ALA A 151 1.26 -18.05 1.88
CA ALA A 151 1.31 -16.63 2.23
C ALA A 151 2.53 -15.88 1.66
N THR A 152 3.61 -16.57 1.34
CA THR A 152 4.86 -15.96 0.85
C THR A 152 5.03 -16.10 -0.67
N THR A 153 4.71 -17.28 -1.21
CA THR A 153 4.93 -17.56 -2.64
C THR A 153 3.75 -17.20 -3.53
N GLY A 154 2.54 -17.05 -2.93
CA GLY A 154 1.31 -16.83 -3.67
C GLY A 154 0.85 -18.08 -4.46
N GLU A 155 1.38 -19.27 -4.13
CA GLU A 155 0.88 -20.52 -4.70
C GLU A 155 -0.51 -20.82 -4.14
N PHE A 156 -1.50 -20.81 -5.01
CA PHE A 156 -2.89 -21.12 -4.66
C PHE A 156 -3.26 -22.53 -5.08
N THR A 157 -4.01 -23.22 -4.23
CA THR A 157 -4.60 -24.53 -4.48
C THR A 157 -6.06 -24.54 -4.05
N TRP A 158 -6.86 -25.38 -4.73
CA TRP A 158 -8.24 -25.67 -4.35
C TRP A 158 -8.40 -27.18 -4.17
N GLN A 159 -8.94 -27.57 -3.02
CA GLN A 159 -9.33 -28.94 -2.74
C GLN A 159 -10.69 -28.89 -2.06
N ASN A 160 -11.75 -29.41 -2.71
CA ASN A 160 -13.06 -29.40 -2.07
C ASN A 160 -13.09 -30.29 -0.82
N ASP A 161 -13.97 -29.95 0.09
CA ASP A 161 -14.18 -30.64 1.38
C ASP A 161 -14.92 -32.00 1.26
N GLY A 162 -15.11 -32.49 0.04
CA GLY A 162 -15.89 -33.68 -0.29
C GLY A 162 -17.29 -33.37 -0.84
N VAL A 163 -17.67 -32.10 -0.86
CA VAL A 163 -18.90 -31.59 -1.48
C VAL A 163 -18.54 -30.85 -2.77
N ALA A 164 -18.98 -31.38 -3.90
CA ALA A 164 -18.74 -30.73 -5.20
C ALA A 164 -19.50 -29.42 -5.33
N LEU A 165 -18.86 -28.43 -5.98
CA LEU A 165 -19.52 -27.16 -6.30
C LEU A 165 -20.63 -27.38 -7.33
N THR A 166 -21.79 -26.81 -7.06
CA THR A 166 -22.95 -26.81 -7.97
C THR A 166 -22.89 -25.71 -9.05
N ALA A 167 -21.99 -24.75 -8.87
CA ALA A 167 -21.73 -23.65 -9.80
C ALA A 167 -20.29 -23.15 -9.63
N ASN A 168 -19.79 -22.41 -10.63
CA ASN A 168 -18.48 -21.75 -10.51
C ASN A 168 -18.44 -20.83 -9.30
N LYS A 169 -17.31 -20.84 -8.59
CA LYS A 169 -17.07 -19.97 -7.42
C LYS A 169 -15.87 -19.06 -7.67
N THR A 170 -15.97 -17.81 -7.26
CA THR A 170 -14.82 -16.88 -7.24
C THR A 170 -14.27 -16.79 -5.82
N ILE A 171 -13.00 -17.07 -5.67
CA ILE A 171 -12.22 -16.88 -4.43
C ILE A 171 -11.44 -15.58 -4.59
N ASN A 172 -11.58 -14.67 -3.64
CA ASN A 172 -10.85 -13.41 -3.63
C ASN A 172 -9.61 -13.53 -2.72
N VAL A 173 -8.44 -13.73 -3.33
CA VAL A 173 -7.17 -13.77 -2.59
C VAL A 173 -6.72 -12.34 -2.35
N LYS A 174 -6.63 -11.93 -1.08
CA LYS A 174 -6.06 -10.66 -0.66
C LYS A 174 -4.56 -10.70 -0.81
N VAL A 175 -3.97 -9.64 -1.35
CA VAL A 175 -2.53 -9.46 -1.41
C VAL A 175 -2.15 -8.14 -0.77
N THR A 176 -1.07 -8.14 0.02
CA THR A 176 -0.59 -6.95 0.74
C THR A 176 0.92 -6.81 0.60
N VAL A 177 1.38 -5.57 0.51
CA VAL A 177 2.79 -5.19 0.61
C VAL A 177 2.90 -4.11 1.67
N THR A 178 3.57 -4.43 2.78
CA THR A 178 3.83 -3.46 3.86
C THR A 178 5.08 -2.65 3.51
N TYR A 179 5.05 -1.35 3.78
CA TYR A 179 6.18 -0.43 3.59
C TYR A 179 6.25 0.58 4.74
N THR A 180 7.27 1.44 4.77
CA THR A 180 7.49 2.38 5.89
C THR A 180 6.25 3.18 6.25
N TRP A 181 5.53 3.71 5.27
CA TRP A 181 4.42 4.64 5.48
C TRP A 181 3.04 4.04 5.24
N GLY A 182 2.90 2.72 5.24
CA GLY A 182 1.60 2.08 5.10
C GLY A 182 1.61 0.67 4.57
N VAL A 183 0.51 0.31 3.93
CA VAL A 183 0.27 -0.97 3.30
C VAL A 183 -0.43 -0.76 1.95
N ALA A 184 0.16 -1.31 0.88
CA ALA A 184 -0.51 -1.43 -0.40
C ALA A 184 -1.34 -2.72 -0.42
N VAL A 185 -2.56 -2.65 -0.93
CA VAL A 185 -3.52 -3.77 -0.92
C VAL A 185 -4.01 -4.03 -2.34
N GLY A 186 -4.26 -5.29 -2.65
CA GLY A 186 -4.92 -5.72 -3.88
C GLY A 186 -5.74 -6.98 -3.65
N THR A 187 -6.51 -7.36 -4.66
CA THR A 187 -7.33 -8.58 -4.67
C THR A 187 -7.11 -9.33 -5.97
N ILE A 188 -6.88 -10.63 -5.87
CA ILE A 188 -6.69 -11.53 -7.01
C ILE A 188 -7.90 -12.47 -7.07
N PRO A 189 -8.79 -12.32 -8.06
CA PRO A 189 -9.90 -13.24 -8.24
C PRO A 189 -9.40 -14.55 -8.84
N VAL A 190 -9.73 -15.66 -8.19
CA VAL A 190 -9.47 -17.03 -8.69
C VAL A 190 -10.83 -17.70 -8.92
N THR A 191 -11.07 -18.15 -10.15
CA THR A 191 -12.31 -18.87 -10.49
C THR A 191 -12.10 -20.37 -10.31
N VAL A 192 -12.90 -20.97 -9.45
CA VAL A 192 -13.01 -22.43 -9.31
C VAL A 192 -14.23 -22.88 -10.14
N LYS A 193 -13.97 -23.62 -11.20
CA LYS A 193 -15.01 -24.13 -12.10
C LYS A 193 -15.66 -25.37 -11.52
N SER A 194 -16.98 -25.37 -11.46
CA SER A 194 -17.78 -26.58 -11.16
C SER A 194 -17.55 -27.66 -12.21
N ASN A 195 -17.61 -28.91 -11.80
CA ASN A 195 -17.54 -30.09 -12.68
C ASN A 195 -18.93 -30.58 -13.14
N LEU A 196 -19.98 -29.81 -12.84
CA LEU A 196 -21.36 -30.11 -13.24
C LEU A 196 -21.66 -29.52 -14.62
#